data_d8f89678933959d3cd6426d1c6fed502
#
_entry.id   d8f89678933959d3cd6426d1c6fed502
#
_cell.length_a   1.000
_cell.length_b   1.000
_cell.length_c   1.000
_cell.angle_alpha   90.00
_cell.angle_beta   90.00
_cell.angle_gamma   90.00
#
_symmetry.space_group_name_H-M   'P 1'
#
loop_
_entity.id
_entity.type
_entity.pdbx_description
1 polymer ?
#
loop_
_entity_poly.entity_id
_entity_poly.type
_entity_poly.pdbx_seq_one_letter_code
_entity_poly.pdbx_strand_id
1 'polypeptide(L)'
;MKTYIAAFFLLLSATFVAAHPYLIQRLGIEQGLSNNYVLSITQDKQGFLWFATEEGLNKFDGTRFITYYKEEQSSSVQSITGNELNEVYTDPVQPVIWIATQRAGLNAYNYETQSFSVYQYNPEDPQSLITNDVTHITSSVQAGKGLWVCTYYRGIEYLDIATGKFTHYNKSTVPALPSEQTWTATEAEDGKLYIGHVEGGLSILSLNDKSVKHFVHDPQNPNSLPGNDVRCIYKDTNGNIWIGTSKGLALFNANTETFTNFHNNPGNIHGALSSYIFSIKQLKDNKLWIATELNGIMILDLQQNQFLLPEQIRFEFIREGDNNYSLSNASARYIFQDSFNNIWIGTWGGGINFISNAPPAFHTWSYSPTQMNESSLSNKVVSSVCDDGQGYYWIGTDGGGNNVFENGKRVAIYNKENRELLSNSVLCSLKDSEGNLWFGTYLGNISYYNTRLKKFQIIELEKNELLDVRVFYEDKNKKIWIGTHAGVFVVDLASKKVIHHYDTSNSQLLENFVRSIAQDSEGRFWIGTFGGGVGIYTPDMQLVRKFNQYEGFC
;
A
#
# COMPACT_ATOMS: atom_id res chain seq x y z
N MET A 1 50.88 -41.43 5.96
CA MET A 1 49.66 -41.13 5.15
C MET A 1 48.69 -40.38 6.04
N LYS A 2 48.62 -39.06 5.90
CA LYS A 2 47.69 -38.19 6.62
C LYS A 2 46.60 -37.81 5.67
N THR A 3 45.38 -38.29 5.93
CA THR A 3 44.19 -38.02 5.15
C THR A 3 43.60 -36.68 5.63
N TYR A 4 43.56 -35.66 4.77
CA TYR A 4 42.86 -34.41 5.00
C TYR A 4 41.40 -34.57 4.62
N ILE A 5 40.51 -34.45 5.59
CA ILE A 5 39.06 -34.32 5.38
C ILE A 5 38.79 -32.80 5.19
N ALA A 6 38.49 -32.41 3.98
CA ALA A 6 38.01 -31.06 3.66
C ALA A 6 36.51 -31.01 3.98
N ALA A 7 36.14 -30.30 5.03
CA ALA A 7 34.76 -29.97 5.34
C ALA A 7 34.31 -28.83 4.40
N PHE A 8 33.43 -29.13 3.48
CA PHE A 8 32.77 -28.17 2.60
C PHE A 8 31.60 -27.52 3.38
N PHE A 9 31.82 -26.34 3.93
CA PHE A 9 30.74 -25.53 4.47
C PHE A 9 29.94 -24.92 3.33
N LEU A 10 28.79 -25.47 3.01
CA LEU A 10 27.75 -24.83 2.22
C LEU A 10 27.14 -23.71 3.07
N LEU A 11 27.57 -22.48 2.83
CA LEU A 11 26.87 -21.27 3.27
C LEU A 11 25.59 -21.16 2.44
N LEU A 12 24.49 -21.70 2.95
CA LEU A 12 23.15 -21.29 2.53
C LEU A 12 22.98 -19.83 2.99
N SER A 13 23.19 -18.90 2.10
CA SER A 13 22.73 -17.54 2.29
C SER A 13 21.19 -17.57 2.23
N ALA A 14 20.56 -17.71 3.39
CA ALA A 14 19.16 -17.39 3.54
C ALA A 14 19.03 -15.90 3.21
N THR A 15 18.51 -15.59 2.04
CA THR A 15 18.05 -14.25 1.73
C THR A 15 16.89 -13.99 2.68
N PHE A 16 17.16 -13.28 3.77
CA PHE A 16 16.13 -12.67 4.58
C PHE A 16 15.40 -11.68 3.67
N VAL A 17 14.25 -12.07 3.16
CA VAL A 17 13.27 -11.11 2.65
C VAL A 17 12.77 -10.38 3.89
N ALA A 18 13.37 -9.24 4.21
CA ALA A 18 12.85 -8.37 5.25
C ALA A 18 11.40 -8.04 4.86
N ALA A 19 10.46 -8.25 5.77
CA ALA A 19 9.09 -7.80 5.60
C ALA A 19 9.16 -6.29 5.31
N HIS A 20 8.50 -5.83 4.24
CA HIS A 20 8.49 -4.42 3.89
C HIS A 20 7.94 -3.61 5.08
N PRO A 21 8.66 -2.59 5.57
CA PRO A 21 8.25 -1.83 6.75
C PRO A 21 7.05 -0.92 6.50
N TYR A 22 6.52 -0.88 5.27
CA TYR A 22 5.51 0.09 4.81
C TYR A 22 4.11 -0.50 4.85
N LEU A 23 3.29 -0.05 5.80
CA LEU A 23 1.85 -0.33 5.81
C LEU A 23 1.16 0.58 4.81
N ILE A 24 0.44 0.01 3.85
CA ILE A 24 -0.17 0.70 2.72
C ILE A 24 -1.69 0.70 2.88
N GLN A 25 -2.27 1.89 2.90
CA GLN A 25 -3.72 2.10 2.79
C GLN A 25 -4.07 2.44 1.34
N ARG A 26 -5.21 1.96 0.87
CA ARG A 26 -5.67 2.15 -0.51
C ARG A 26 -6.89 3.06 -0.53
N LEU A 27 -6.85 4.10 -1.36
CA LEU A 27 -7.94 5.04 -1.57
C LEU A 27 -8.31 5.05 -3.05
N GLY A 28 -9.58 4.90 -3.36
CA GLY A 28 -10.08 4.84 -4.73
C GLY A 28 -11.47 5.44 -4.86
N ILE A 29 -12.16 5.05 -5.92
CA ILE A 29 -13.53 5.50 -6.20
C ILE A 29 -14.51 5.18 -5.07
N GLU A 30 -14.30 4.09 -4.33
CA GLU A 30 -15.12 3.72 -3.17
C GLU A 30 -14.98 4.72 -2.00
N GLN A 31 -13.84 5.44 -1.93
CA GLN A 31 -13.60 6.50 -0.94
C GLN A 31 -13.93 7.89 -1.49
N GLY A 32 -14.46 7.99 -2.72
CA GLY A 32 -14.89 9.24 -3.34
C GLY A 32 -13.90 9.87 -4.31
N LEU A 33 -12.82 9.20 -4.67
CA LEU A 33 -11.94 9.62 -5.76
C LEU A 33 -12.70 9.54 -7.09
N SER A 34 -12.54 10.51 -7.99
CA SER A 34 -13.28 10.54 -9.26
C SER A 34 -12.93 9.40 -10.23
N ASN A 35 -11.67 8.96 -10.22
CA ASN A 35 -11.17 7.92 -11.09
C ASN A 35 -9.92 7.26 -10.48
N ASN A 36 -9.75 5.94 -10.68
CA ASN A 36 -8.61 5.19 -10.16
C ASN A 36 -7.30 5.36 -10.98
N TYR A 37 -7.33 6.05 -12.10
CA TYR A 37 -6.13 6.43 -12.86
C TYR A 37 -5.58 7.75 -12.33
N VAL A 38 -4.57 7.67 -11.45
CA VAL A 38 -3.97 8.83 -10.76
C VAL A 38 -2.62 9.14 -11.38
N LEU A 39 -2.52 10.28 -12.05
CA LEU A 39 -1.37 10.64 -12.89
C LEU A 39 -0.39 11.58 -12.19
N SER A 40 -0.87 12.44 -11.30
CA SER A 40 -0.04 13.38 -10.56
C SER A 40 -0.66 13.74 -9.21
N ILE A 41 0.19 14.10 -8.26
CA ILE A 41 -0.19 14.43 -6.87
C ILE A 41 0.61 15.64 -6.43
N THR A 42 -0.05 16.61 -5.79
CA THR A 42 0.61 17.76 -5.17
C THR A 42 -0.07 18.15 -3.85
N GLN A 43 0.57 18.99 -3.05
CA GLN A 43 0.01 19.52 -1.82
C GLN A 43 0.03 21.05 -1.86
N ASP A 44 -1.09 21.71 -1.49
CA ASP A 44 -1.12 23.15 -1.35
C ASP A 44 -0.50 23.63 -0.02
N LYS A 45 -0.33 24.94 0.12
CA LYS A 45 0.25 25.53 1.33
C LYS A 45 -0.66 25.46 2.57
N GLN A 46 -1.93 25.12 2.38
CA GLN A 46 -2.89 24.86 3.46
C GLN A 46 -2.85 23.42 3.95
N GLY A 47 -2.10 22.55 3.24
CA GLY A 47 -1.93 21.14 3.57
C GLY A 47 -2.89 20.19 2.86
N PHE A 48 -3.82 20.69 2.04
CA PHE A 48 -4.70 19.82 1.23
C PHE A 48 -3.93 19.17 0.09
N LEU A 49 -4.31 17.94 -0.20
CA LEU A 49 -3.74 17.19 -1.32
C LEU A 49 -4.61 17.31 -2.56
N TRP A 50 -3.96 17.39 -3.71
CA TRP A 50 -4.59 17.51 -5.01
C TRP A 50 -4.13 16.38 -5.93
N PHE A 51 -5.07 15.79 -6.63
CA PHE A 51 -4.84 14.62 -7.49
C PHE A 51 -5.37 14.91 -8.89
N ALA A 52 -4.49 14.77 -9.88
CA ALA A 52 -4.88 14.72 -11.27
C ALA A 52 -5.28 13.28 -11.64
N THR A 53 -6.47 13.12 -12.19
CA THR A 53 -6.96 11.84 -12.69
C THR A 53 -7.38 11.95 -14.15
N GLU A 54 -7.65 10.81 -14.81
CA GLU A 54 -8.25 10.82 -16.15
C GLU A 54 -9.68 11.39 -16.17
N GLU A 55 -10.29 11.61 -14.99
CA GLU A 55 -11.65 12.13 -14.89
C GLU A 55 -11.80 13.15 -13.74
N GLY A 56 -11.16 14.30 -13.93
CA GLY A 56 -11.30 15.46 -13.06
C GLY A 56 -10.18 15.67 -12.06
N LEU A 57 -10.24 16.83 -11.42
CA LEU A 57 -9.33 17.28 -10.37
C LEU A 57 -9.94 16.95 -9.01
N ASN A 58 -9.18 16.30 -8.13
CA ASN A 58 -9.63 15.94 -6.80
C ASN A 58 -8.84 16.69 -5.73
N LYS A 59 -9.52 17.30 -4.77
CA LYS A 59 -8.96 17.85 -3.54
C LYS A 59 -9.30 16.89 -2.38
N PHE A 60 -8.32 16.57 -1.54
CA PHE A 60 -8.48 15.71 -0.38
C PHE A 60 -8.16 16.46 0.90
N ASP A 61 -9.08 16.46 1.87
CA ASP A 61 -8.95 17.17 3.15
C ASP A 61 -8.44 16.29 4.31
N GLY A 62 -8.03 15.06 4.02
CA GLY A 62 -7.64 14.04 5.01
C GLY A 62 -8.75 13.04 5.31
N THR A 63 -10.01 13.34 4.94
CA THR A 63 -11.18 12.50 5.22
C THR A 63 -12.04 12.24 3.98
N ARG A 64 -12.18 13.21 3.10
CA ARG A 64 -13.04 13.12 1.92
C ARG A 64 -12.43 13.78 0.71
N PHE A 65 -12.86 13.34 -0.47
CA PHE A 65 -12.54 13.96 -1.75
C PHE A 65 -13.62 14.97 -2.14
N ILE A 66 -13.17 16.09 -2.71
CA ILE A 66 -13.99 17.08 -3.42
C ILE A 66 -13.49 17.08 -4.85
N THR A 67 -14.38 16.81 -5.81
CA THR A 67 -14.00 16.72 -7.21
C THR A 67 -14.45 17.94 -7.98
N TYR A 68 -13.58 18.42 -8.87
CA TYR A 68 -13.83 19.50 -9.82
C TYR A 68 -13.86 18.91 -11.22
N TYR A 69 -14.98 19.11 -11.92
CA TYR A 69 -15.19 18.69 -13.29
C TYR A 69 -15.32 19.89 -14.21
N LYS A 70 -15.16 19.63 -15.52
CA LYS A 70 -15.54 20.58 -16.55
C LYS A 70 -17.06 20.79 -16.53
N GLU A 71 -17.51 22.04 -16.45
CA GLU A 71 -18.92 22.40 -16.54
C GLU A 71 -19.28 22.86 -17.97
N GLU A 72 -20.35 22.30 -18.53
CA GLU A 72 -20.74 22.55 -19.94
C GLU A 72 -21.46 23.91 -20.16
N GLN A 73 -21.97 24.57 -19.11
CA GLN A 73 -22.86 25.74 -19.23
C GLN A 73 -22.47 26.96 -18.41
N SER A 74 -21.26 27.05 -17.86
CA SER A 74 -20.85 28.22 -17.10
C SER A 74 -20.32 29.34 -18.02
N SER A 75 -21.01 30.47 -18.04
CA SER A 75 -20.55 31.70 -18.71
C SER A 75 -19.42 32.42 -17.95
N SER A 76 -19.08 31.95 -16.74
CA SER A 76 -17.91 32.37 -15.95
C SER A 76 -16.96 31.18 -15.81
N VAL A 77 -15.63 31.43 -15.91
CA VAL A 77 -14.59 30.42 -15.75
C VAL A 77 -14.53 30.00 -14.27
N GLN A 78 -15.45 29.13 -13.86
CA GLN A 78 -15.53 28.59 -12.49
C GLN A 78 -15.16 27.11 -12.41
N SER A 79 -14.74 26.51 -13.52
CA SER A 79 -14.38 25.09 -13.60
C SER A 79 -13.12 24.88 -14.44
N ILE A 80 -12.56 23.67 -14.36
CA ILE A 80 -11.50 23.23 -15.27
C ILE A 80 -12.04 23.11 -16.71
N THR A 81 -11.14 23.26 -17.68
CA THR A 81 -11.50 23.22 -19.11
C THR A 81 -11.61 21.83 -19.69
N GLY A 82 -11.06 20.82 -19.02
CA GLY A 82 -11.12 19.41 -19.44
C GLY A 82 -10.96 18.48 -18.24
N ASN A 83 -11.56 17.29 -18.33
CA ASN A 83 -11.50 16.29 -17.24
C ASN A 83 -10.26 15.39 -17.32
N GLU A 84 -9.69 15.19 -18.53
CA GLU A 84 -8.48 14.39 -18.71
C GLU A 84 -7.26 15.23 -18.29
N LEU A 85 -6.70 14.95 -17.11
CA LEU A 85 -5.59 15.71 -16.54
C LEU A 85 -4.29 14.92 -16.67
N ASN A 86 -3.20 15.60 -17.03
CA ASN A 86 -1.85 15.03 -17.07
C ASN A 86 -1.09 15.31 -15.77
N GLU A 87 -1.20 16.54 -15.24
CA GLU A 87 -0.43 16.92 -14.06
C GLU A 87 -1.12 17.99 -13.22
N VAL A 88 -0.80 17.99 -11.93
CA VAL A 88 -1.07 19.07 -10.97
C VAL A 88 0.22 19.52 -10.33
N TYR A 89 0.41 20.84 -10.26
CA TYR A 89 1.63 21.44 -9.73
C TYR A 89 1.29 22.63 -8.82
N THR A 90 1.77 22.60 -7.57
CA THR A 90 1.60 23.72 -6.63
C THR A 90 2.62 24.80 -6.92
N ASP A 91 2.14 26.04 -7.12
CA ASP A 91 3.03 27.20 -7.26
C ASP A 91 3.82 27.43 -5.96
N PRO A 92 5.16 27.54 -6.03
CA PRO A 92 5.99 27.70 -4.83
C PRO A 92 5.77 29.04 -4.11
N VAL A 93 5.25 30.06 -4.79
CA VAL A 93 5.08 31.42 -4.27
C VAL A 93 3.60 31.78 -4.10
N GLN A 94 2.78 31.59 -5.13
CA GLN A 94 1.38 32.00 -5.16
C GLN A 94 0.44 30.90 -4.61
N PRO A 95 -0.78 31.26 -4.13
CA PRO A 95 -1.78 30.28 -3.68
C PRO A 95 -2.49 29.63 -4.87
N VAL A 96 -1.74 29.04 -5.78
CA VAL A 96 -2.24 28.50 -7.06
C VAL A 96 -1.84 27.05 -7.26
N ILE A 97 -2.80 26.26 -7.71
CA ILE A 97 -2.58 24.94 -8.29
C ILE A 97 -2.65 25.07 -9.80
N TRP A 98 -1.56 24.76 -10.48
CA TRP A 98 -1.49 24.66 -11.92
C TRP A 98 -1.92 23.27 -12.38
N ILE A 99 -2.72 23.20 -13.44
CA ILE A 99 -3.35 21.94 -13.90
C ILE A 99 -3.09 21.80 -15.39
N ALA A 100 -2.27 20.83 -15.77
CA ALA A 100 -2.05 20.44 -17.15
C ALA A 100 -3.19 19.53 -17.61
N THR A 101 -3.81 19.87 -18.72
CA THR A 101 -4.89 19.03 -19.28
C THR A 101 -4.48 18.43 -20.61
N GLN A 102 -5.03 17.28 -20.91
CA GLN A 102 -4.97 16.70 -22.23
C GLN A 102 -5.96 17.43 -23.15
N ARG A 103 -5.45 18.16 -24.14
CA ARG A 103 -6.24 18.85 -25.18
C ARG A 103 -7.14 20.03 -24.74
N ALA A 104 -7.05 20.50 -23.49
CA ALA A 104 -7.90 21.59 -23.00
C ALA A 104 -7.12 22.79 -22.44
N GLY A 105 -5.79 22.79 -22.54
CA GLY A 105 -4.90 23.89 -22.15
C GLY A 105 -4.38 23.77 -20.73
N LEU A 106 -3.85 24.89 -20.22
CA LEU A 106 -3.34 25.03 -18.87
C LEU A 106 -4.36 25.77 -18.02
N ASN A 107 -4.71 25.23 -16.86
CA ASN A 107 -5.59 25.88 -15.88
C ASN A 107 -4.77 26.28 -14.63
N ALA A 108 -5.19 27.34 -13.97
CA ALA A 108 -4.67 27.79 -12.70
C ALA A 108 -5.83 27.96 -11.71
N TYR A 109 -5.84 27.19 -10.65
CA TYR A 109 -6.82 27.30 -9.58
C TYR A 109 -6.22 28.04 -8.39
N ASN A 110 -6.73 29.25 -8.12
CA ASN A 110 -6.37 29.99 -6.91
C ASN A 110 -7.26 29.47 -5.76
N TYR A 111 -6.65 28.80 -4.78
CA TYR A 111 -7.40 28.17 -3.69
C TYR A 111 -7.80 29.14 -2.56
N GLU A 112 -7.29 30.38 -2.54
CA GLU A 112 -7.76 31.42 -1.62
C GLU A 112 -9.01 32.11 -2.16
N THR A 113 -9.02 32.49 -3.44
CA THR A 113 -10.16 33.14 -4.09
C THR A 113 -11.17 32.13 -4.65
N GLN A 114 -10.82 30.84 -4.69
CA GLN A 114 -11.62 29.75 -5.25
C GLN A 114 -12.01 30.00 -6.71
N SER A 115 -11.09 30.53 -7.50
CA SER A 115 -11.33 30.89 -8.90
C SER A 115 -10.33 30.22 -9.84
N PHE A 116 -10.79 29.95 -11.07
CA PHE A 116 -9.96 29.42 -12.14
C PHE A 116 -9.53 30.54 -13.09
N SER A 117 -8.28 30.48 -13.55
CA SER A 117 -7.78 31.17 -14.74
C SER A 117 -7.40 30.13 -15.77
N VAL A 118 -7.60 30.45 -17.06
CA VAL A 118 -7.42 29.48 -18.15
C VAL A 118 -6.50 30.07 -19.20
N TYR A 119 -5.54 29.27 -19.65
CA TYR A 119 -4.61 29.56 -20.73
C TYR A 119 -4.80 28.56 -21.84
N GLN A 120 -5.22 29.03 -23.01
CA GLN A 120 -5.49 28.19 -24.17
C GLN A 120 -4.83 28.75 -25.42
N TYR A 121 -4.67 27.93 -26.44
CA TYR A 121 -4.25 28.33 -27.75
C TYR A 121 -5.26 29.30 -28.37
N ASN A 122 -4.75 30.46 -28.79
CA ASN A 122 -5.52 31.45 -29.55
C ASN A 122 -4.71 31.84 -30.81
N PRO A 123 -5.19 31.52 -32.04
CA PRO A 123 -4.47 31.82 -33.26
C PRO A 123 -4.28 33.34 -33.52
N GLU A 124 -5.10 34.17 -32.90
CA GLU A 124 -5.03 35.65 -33.03
C GLU A 124 -4.00 36.27 -32.05
N ASP A 125 -3.54 35.52 -31.03
CA ASP A 125 -2.55 35.98 -30.05
C ASP A 125 -1.28 35.12 -30.11
N PRO A 126 -0.19 35.63 -30.72
CA PRO A 126 1.06 34.88 -30.83
C PRO A 126 1.79 34.71 -29.50
N GLN A 127 1.30 35.26 -28.39
CA GLN A 127 1.82 35.07 -27.04
C GLN A 127 0.88 34.23 -26.17
N SER A 128 -0.15 33.63 -26.77
CA SER A 128 -0.98 32.62 -26.13
C SER A 128 -0.25 31.27 -26.07
N LEU A 129 -0.78 30.28 -25.32
CA LEU A 129 -0.30 28.90 -25.34
C LEU A 129 -0.34 28.37 -26.78
N ILE A 130 0.74 27.72 -27.23
CA ILE A 130 0.86 27.28 -28.64
C ILE A 130 0.00 26.07 -29.00
N THR A 131 -0.40 25.28 -28.03
CA THR A 131 -1.30 24.12 -28.16
C THR A 131 -1.99 23.82 -26.84
N ASN A 132 -3.18 23.27 -26.89
CA ASN A 132 -3.94 22.90 -25.68
C ASN A 132 -3.53 21.55 -25.06
N ASP A 133 -2.56 20.86 -25.61
CA ASP A 133 -2.11 19.54 -25.12
C ASP A 133 -0.86 19.71 -24.24
N VAL A 134 -1.09 19.85 -22.93
CA VAL A 134 -0.04 20.13 -21.93
C VAL A 134 0.33 18.84 -21.21
N THR A 135 1.60 18.50 -21.16
CA THR A 135 2.11 17.25 -20.58
C THR A 135 2.73 17.41 -19.19
N HIS A 136 3.47 18.51 -18.95
CA HIS A 136 4.21 18.71 -17.71
C HIS A 136 4.38 20.20 -17.38
N ILE A 137 4.47 20.50 -16.07
CA ILE A 137 4.63 21.84 -15.53
C ILE A 137 5.75 21.85 -14.50
N THR A 138 6.69 22.76 -14.61
CA THR A 138 7.70 22.98 -13.57
C THR A 138 8.02 24.48 -13.42
N SER A 139 8.36 24.92 -12.20
CA SER A 139 8.78 26.30 -12.00
C SER A 139 10.13 26.58 -12.63
N SER A 140 10.33 27.81 -13.06
CA SER A 140 11.68 28.27 -13.35
C SER A 140 12.51 28.38 -12.05
N VAL A 141 13.85 28.39 -12.18
CA VAL A 141 14.77 28.57 -11.04
C VAL A 141 14.46 29.86 -10.26
N GLN A 142 13.97 30.88 -10.95
CA GLN A 142 13.42 32.10 -10.31
C GLN A 142 11.97 31.86 -9.91
N ALA A 143 11.76 31.17 -8.79
CA ALA A 143 10.43 30.83 -8.30
C ALA A 143 9.47 32.03 -8.28
N GLY A 144 8.24 31.81 -8.73
CA GLY A 144 7.17 32.81 -8.82
C GLY A 144 7.28 33.81 -9.98
N LYS A 145 8.28 33.71 -10.85
CA LYS A 145 8.39 34.51 -12.06
C LYS A 145 7.85 33.83 -13.30
N GLY A 146 8.08 32.53 -13.44
CA GLY A 146 7.62 31.83 -14.62
C GLY A 146 7.56 30.33 -14.42
N LEU A 147 6.87 29.70 -15.36
CA LEU A 147 6.73 28.25 -15.46
C LEU A 147 7.22 27.76 -16.80
N TRP A 148 7.87 26.62 -16.78
CA TRP A 148 8.09 25.81 -17.96
C TRP A 148 6.89 24.87 -18.16
N VAL A 149 6.31 24.91 -19.36
CA VAL A 149 5.12 24.15 -19.73
C VAL A 149 5.47 23.30 -20.94
N CYS A 150 5.57 21.98 -20.75
CA CYS A 150 5.82 21.04 -21.84
C CYS A 150 4.52 20.76 -22.60
N THR A 151 4.64 20.62 -23.92
CA THR A 151 3.51 20.30 -24.79
C THR A 151 3.78 19.06 -25.63
N TYR A 152 2.75 18.29 -25.94
CA TYR A 152 2.93 17.01 -26.62
C TYR A 152 3.42 17.16 -28.08
N TYR A 153 3.10 18.29 -28.76
CA TYR A 153 3.36 18.42 -30.20
C TYR A 153 4.13 19.67 -30.64
N ARG A 154 4.28 20.68 -29.77
CA ARG A 154 4.73 22.03 -30.19
C ARG A 154 5.92 22.58 -29.41
N GLY A 155 6.69 21.70 -28.74
CA GLY A 155 7.86 22.08 -27.97
C GLY A 155 7.56 22.43 -26.52
N ILE A 156 8.35 23.32 -25.96
CA ILE A 156 8.23 23.77 -24.57
C ILE A 156 7.96 25.28 -24.52
N GLU A 157 7.15 25.69 -23.59
CA GLU A 157 6.69 27.06 -23.37
C GLU A 157 7.27 27.62 -22.07
N TYR A 158 7.60 28.91 -22.06
CA TYR A 158 7.84 29.63 -20.83
C TYR A 158 6.68 30.63 -20.60
N LEU A 159 5.92 30.41 -19.53
CA LEU A 159 4.87 31.31 -19.09
C LEU A 159 5.44 32.32 -18.11
N ASP A 160 5.39 33.62 -18.45
CA ASP A 160 5.58 34.70 -17.50
C ASP A 160 4.29 34.87 -16.69
N ILE A 161 4.34 34.57 -15.40
CA ILE A 161 3.15 34.51 -14.54
C ILE A 161 2.56 35.91 -14.34
N ALA A 162 3.39 36.97 -14.31
CA ALA A 162 2.94 38.34 -14.07
C ALA A 162 2.15 38.91 -15.24
N THR A 163 2.53 38.56 -16.47
CA THR A 163 1.89 39.05 -17.70
C THR A 163 0.90 38.06 -18.31
N GLY A 164 0.95 36.80 -17.92
CA GLY A 164 0.16 35.70 -18.52
C GLY A 164 0.60 35.34 -19.94
N LYS A 165 1.77 35.78 -20.39
CA LYS A 165 2.26 35.62 -21.76
C LYS A 165 3.23 34.47 -21.88
N PHE A 166 3.17 33.75 -23.04
CA PHE A 166 4.03 32.62 -23.36
C PHE A 166 5.17 33.05 -24.29
N THR A 167 6.35 32.46 -24.06
CA THR A 167 7.49 32.47 -24.97
C THR A 167 7.72 31.02 -25.45
N HIS A 168 7.74 30.83 -26.76
CA HIS A 168 7.81 29.52 -27.41
C HIS A 168 9.25 29.10 -27.64
N TYR A 169 9.56 27.85 -27.27
CA TYR A 169 10.81 27.13 -27.52
C TYR A 169 10.51 25.89 -28.34
N ASN A 170 10.54 26.03 -29.67
CA ASN A 170 10.25 25.01 -30.66
C ASN A 170 11.27 25.09 -31.82
N LYS A 171 11.11 24.27 -32.86
CA LYS A 171 12.04 24.26 -33.98
C LYS A 171 12.12 25.59 -34.77
N SER A 172 11.10 26.44 -34.71
CA SER A 172 11.14 27.77 -35.35
C SER A 172 11.94 28.78 -34.57
N THR A 173 11.96 28.68 -33.22
CA THR A 173 12.65 29.63 -32.31
C THR A 173 13.98 29.06 -31.79
N VAL A 174 14.14 27.73 -31.77
CA VAL A 174 15.35 26.98 -31.41
C VAL A 174 15.54 25.86 -32.43
N PRO A 175 16.09 26.15 -33.63
CA PRO A 175 16.18 25.18 -34.73
C PRO A 175 16.98 23.91 -34.40
N ALA A 176 17.83 23.96 -33.38
CA ALA A 176 18.63 22.83 -32.92
C ALA A 176 17.84 21.81 -32.07
N LEU A 177 16.58 22.09 -31.70
CA LEU A 177 15.75 21.13 -30.98
C LEU A 177 15.42 19.95 -31.91
N PRO A 178 15.69 18.70 -31.47
CA PRO A 178 15.50 17.51 -32.32
C PRO A 178 14.03 17.12 -32.48
N SER A 179 13.22 17.38 -31.46
CA SER A 179 11.80 17.01 -31.38
C SER A 179 10.98 18.12 -30.72
N GLU A 180 9.75 18.28 -31.16
CA GLU A 180 8.76 19.14 -30.53
C GLU A 180 7.76 18.36 -29.67
N GLN A 181 7.90 17.03 -29.59
CA GLN A 181 7.15 16.19 -28.68
C GLN A 181 7.85 16.16 -27.33
N THR A 182 7.52 17.09 -26.45
CA THR A 182 8.12 17.19 -25.12
C THR A 182 7.23 16.58 -24.07
N TRP A 183 7.83 15.84 -23.13
CA TRP A 183 7.08 15.18 -22.07
C TRP A 183 7.36 15.79 -20.70
N THR A 184 8.62 16.07 -20.40
CA THR A 184 9.06 16.59 -19.10
C THR A 184 10.21 17.58 -19.28
N ALA A 185 10.37 18.49 -18.32
CA ALA A 185 11.52 19.38 -18.29
C ALA A 185 11.93 19.70 -16.85
N THR A 186 13.20 20.05 -16.68
CA THR A 186 13.74 20.52 -15.39
C THR A 186 14.80 21.57 -15.66
N GLU A 187 14.64 22.77 -15.09
CA GLU A 187 15.65 23.83 -15.16
C GLU A 187 16.70 23.63 -14.05
N ALA A 188 17.97 23.76 -14.41
CA ALA A 188 19.08 23.75 -13.47
C ALA A 188 19.56 25.18 -13.18
N GLU A 189 20.21 25.37 -12.03
CA GLU A 189 20.70 26.66 -11.55
C GLU A 189 21.76 27.30 -12.46
N ASP A 190 22.41 26.49 -13.31
CA ASP A 190 23.43 26.95 -14.27
C ASP A 190 22.83 27.49 -15.59
N GLY A 191 21.52 27.72 -15.67
CA GLY A 191 20.82 28.23 -16.82
C GLY A 191 20.63 27.21 -17.93
N LYS A 192 20.67 25.93 -17.61
CA LYS A 192 20.36 24.83 -18.52
C LYS A 192 18.98 24.26 -18.26
N LEU A 193 18.24 24.01 -19.32
CA LEU A 193 16.97 23.32 -19.31
C LEU A 193 17.13 21.91 -19.89
N TYR A 194 16.89 20.92 -19.04
CA TYR A 194 16.86 19.52 -19.44
C TYR A 194 15.46 19.20 -19.93
N ILE A 195 15.34 18.70 -21.16
CA ILE A 195 14.05 18.42 -21.83
C ILE A 195 14.00 16.95 -22.22
N GLY A 196 13.02 16.23 -21.69
CA GLY A 196 12.71 14.86 -22.07
C GLY A 196 11.70 14.82 -23.23
N HIS A 197 12.03 14.10 -24.28
CA HIS A 197 11.18 13.96 -25.45
C HIS A 197 10.50 12.59 -25.51
N VAL A 198 9.34 12.55 -26.17
CA VAL A 198 8.72 11.30 -26.59
C VAL A 198 9.49 10.78 -27.81
N GLU A 199 10.13 9.61 -27.69
CA GLU A 199 10.96 8.99 -28.72
C GLU A 199 12.12 9.85 -29.28
N GLY A 200 12.32 11.04 -28.70
CA GLY A 200 13.35 12.01 -29.14
C GLY A 200 14.58 12.08 -28.24
N GLY A 201 14.70 11.29 -27.18
CA GLY A 201 15.82 11.33 -26.24
C GLY A 201 15.79 12.49 -25.26
N LEU A 202 16.98 12.91 -24.83
CA LEU A 202 17.21 14.01 -23.88
C LEU A 202 17.88 15.18 -24.61
N SER A 203 17.33 16.39 -24.45
CA SER A 203 17.98 17.65 -24.86
C SER A 203 18.39 18.46 -23.66
N ILE A 204 19.54 19.14 -23.73
CA ILE A 204 19.99 20.14 -22.78
C ILE A 204 20.10 21.45 -23.52
N LEU A 205 19.13 22.34 -23.27
CA LEU A 205 19.06 23.67 -23.85
C LEU A 205 19.73 24.68 -22.92
N SER A 206 20.73 25.40 -23.43
CA SER A 206 21.27 26.59 -22.76
C SER A 206 20.33 27.77 -22.97
N LEU A 207 19.83 28.35 -21.87
CA LEU A 207 18.90 29.48 -21.93
C LEU A 207 19.58 30.79 -22.35
N ASN A 208 20.92 30.87 -22.19
CA ASN A 208 21.70 32.08 -22.49
C ASN A 208 21.92 32.29 -24.01
N ASP A 209 22.31 31.22 -24.72
CA ASP A 209 22.71 31.29 -26.13
C ASP A 209 21.85 30.44 -27.06
N LYS A 210 20.85 29.73 -26.50
CA LYS A 210 19.96 28.82 -27.19
C LYS A 210 20.67 27.65 -27.87
N SER A 211 21.90 27.32 -27.47
CA SER A 211 22.57 26.11 -27.90
C SER A 211 21.92 24.86 -27.32
N VAL A 212 21.91 23.76 -28.07
CA VAL A 212 21.29 22.49 -27.68
C VAL A 212 22.31 21.37 -27.77
N LYS A 213 22.48 20.62 -26.68
CA LYS A 213 23.11 19.29 -26.71
C LYS A 213 22.01 18.24 -26.71
N HIS A 214 22.20 17.19 -27.49
CA HIS A 214 21.19 16.17 -27.69
C HIS A 214 21.78 14.77 -27.50
N PHE A 215 21.04 13.93 -26.74
CA PHE A 215 21.46 12.58 -26.38
C PHE A 215 20.35 11.59 -26.74
N VAL A 216 20.74 10.51 -27.44
CA VAL A 216 19.85 9.43 -27.85
C VAL A 216 20.43 8.08 -27.45
N HIS A 217 19.61 7.08 -27.50
CA HIS A 217 20.04 5.69 -27.35
C HIS A 217 20.90 5.25 -28.55
N ASP A 218 22.08 4.71 -28.24
CA ASP A 218 22.96 4.06 -29.20
C ASP A 218 23.24 2.62 -28.76
N PRO A 219 22.73 1.59 -29.46
CA PRO A 219 22.93 0.19 -29.09
C PRO A 219 24.42 -0.25 -29.06
N GLN A 220 25.32 0.49 -29.72
CA GLN A 220 26.75 0.19 -29.74
C GLN A 220 27.50 0.88 -28.57
N ASN A 221 26.86 1.84 -27.91
CA ASN A 221 27.45 2.57 -26.79
C ASN A 221 26.72 2.29 -25.48
N PRO A 222 27.27 1.45 -24.59
CA PRO A 222 26.64 1.12 -23.31
C PRO A 222 26.46 2.33 -22.35
N ASN A 223 27.18 3.43 -22.60
CA ASN A 223 27.11 4.68 -21.83
C ASN A 223 26.19 5.71 -22.50
N SER A 224 25.42 5.33 -23.50
CA SER A 224 24.36 6.16 -24.09
C SER A 224 23.08 6.06 -23.27
N LEU A 225 22.07 6.87 -23.60
CA LEU A 225 20.73 6.83 -23.00
C LEU A 225 20.10 5.43 -23.18
N PRO A 226 19.43 4.83 -22.16
CA PRO A 226 18.89 3.46 -22.28
C PRO A 226 17.71 3.35 -23.25
N GLY A 227 16.95 4.44 -23.44
CA GLY A 227 15.81 4.52 -24.35
C GLY A 227 15.50 5.96 -24.73
N ASN A 228 14.91 6.18 -25.91
CA ASN A 228 14.65 7.50 -26.45
C ASN A 228 13.37 8.17 -25.94
N ASP A 229 12.50 7.44 -25.28
CA ASP A 229 11.30 8.01 -24.66
C ASP A 229 11.61 8.37 -23.20
N VAL A 230 11.85 9.66 -22.94
CA VAL A 230 12.23 10.20 -21.63
C VAL A 230 10.99 10.75 -20.92
N ARG A 231 10.59 10.10 -19.82
CA ARG A 231 9.33 10.39 -19.10
C ARG A 231 9.52 11.18 -17.83
N CYS A 232 10.66 11.11 -17.18
CA CYS A 232 10.96 11.94 -16.01
C CYS A 232 12.44 12.28 -15.93
N ILE A 233 12.71 13.45 -15.38
CA ILE A 233 14.03 13.97 -15.09
C ILE A 233 14.01 14.45 -13.65
N TYR A 234 14.90 13.93 -12.83
CA TYR A 234 14.94 14.27 -11.41
C TYR A 234 16.37 14.62 -10.95
N LYS A 235 16.54 15.80 -10.35
CA LYS A 235 17.78 16.20 -9.70
C LYS A 235 17.69 15.88 -8.22
N ASP A 236 18.56 15.00 -7.72
CA ASP A 236 18.61 14.66 -6.29
C ASP A 236 19.34 15.74 -5.48
N THR A 237 19.31 15.61 -4.14
CA THR A 237 19.93 16.60 -3.23
C THR A 237 21.45 16.66 -3.34
N ASN A 238 22.10 15.68 -3.96
CA ASN A 238 23.53 15.65 -4.23
C ASN A 238 23.86 16.29 -5.60
N GLY A 239 22.86 16.72 -6.35
CA GLY A 239 22.99 17.32 -7.68
C GLY A 239 23.07 16.30 -8.83
N ASN A 240 22.86 15.01 -8.57
CA ASN A 240 22.82 14.01 -9.60
C ASN A 240 21.53 14.13 -10.43
N ILE A 241 21.63 13.95 -11.75
CA ILE A 241 20.52 13.99 -12.68
C ILE A 241 20.09 12.56 -13.03
N TRP A 242 18.96 12.15 -12.51
CA TRP A 242 18.34 10.85 -12.79
C TRP A 242 17.37 10.96 -13.95
N ILE A 243 17.45 10.04 -14.89
CA ILE A 243 16.64 10.00 -16.11
C ILE A 243 15.83 8.70 -16.12
N GLY A 244 14.51 8.85 -16.15
CA GLY A 244 13.59 7.74 -16.37
C GLY A 244 13.15 7.65 -17.83
N THR A 245 13.37 6.49 -18.43
CA THR A 245 13.04 6.22 -19.84
C THR A 245 12.07 5.05 -19.98
N SER A 246 11.60 4.80 -21.20
CA SER A 246 10.84 3.59 -21.55
C SER A 246 11.63 2.29 -21.45
N LYS A 247 12.95 2.37 -21.27
CA LYS A 247 13.86 1.21 -21.21
C LYS A 247 14.69 1.18 -19.91
N GLY A 248 14.25 1.90 -18.90
CA GLY A 248 14.84 1.86 -17.58
C GLY A 248 15.41 3.17 -17.07
N LEU A 249 16.15 3.04 -15.96
CA LEU A 249 16.75 4.13 -15.20
C LEU A 249 18.18 4.39 -15.69
N ALA A 250 18.55 5.68 -15.80
CA ALA A 250 19.91 6.13 -16.03
C ALA A 250 20.28 7.27 -15.08
N LEU A 251 21.58 7.35 -14.77
CA LEU A 251 22.20 8.48 -14.09
C LEU A 251 23.06 9.23 -15.12
N PHE A 252 22.78 10.51 -15.33
CA PHE A 252 23.54 11.36 -16.24
C PHE A 252 24.74 12.00 -15.55
N ASN A 253 25.91 11.85 -16.15
CA ASN A 253 27.13 12.53 -15.73
C ASN A 253 27.37 13.77 -16.62
N ALA A 254 27.12 14.96 -16.06
CA ALA A 254 27.25 16.21 -16.80
C ALA A 254 28.70 16.57 -17.18
N ASN A 255 29.73 16.01 -16.49
CA ASN A 255 31.14 16.31 -16.78
C ASN A 255 31.66 15.50 -17.98
N THR A 256 31.25 14.23 -18.07
CA THR A 256 31.66 13.33 -19.16
C THR A 256 30.63 13.24 -20.28
N GLU A 257 29.42 13.77 -20.05
CA GLU A 257 28.27 13.72 -20.96
C GLU A 257 27.86 12.26 -21.31
N THR A 258 27.96 11.38 -20.33
CA THR A 258 27.65 9.95 -20.44
C THR A 258 26.57 9.52 -19.46
N PHE A 259 26.02 8.33 -19.69
CA PHE A 259 24.99 7.74 -18.82
C PHE A 259 25.52 6.47 -18.15
N THR A 260 25.18 6.33 -16.87
CA THR A 260 25.30 5.07 -16.14
C THR A 260 23.93 4.39 -16.16
N ASN A 261 23.85 3.22 -16.80
CA ASN A 261 22.61 2.48 -16.98
C ASN A 261 22.51 1.32 -15.99
N PHE A 262 21.29 1.06 -15.48
CA PHE A 262 21.05 0.04 -14.45
C PHE A 262 20.38 -1.23 -14.98
N HIS A 263 19.99 -1.30 -16.24
CA HIS A 263 19.28 -2.44 -16.83
C HIS A 263 20.08 -3.77 -16.82
N ASN A 264 21.40 -3.70 -16.83
CA ASN A 264 22.30 -4.87 -16.75
C ASN A 264 22.66 -5.28 -15.32
N ASN A 265 22.07 -4.64 -14.29
CA ASN A 265 22.31 -4.99 -12.91
C ASN A 265 21.84 -6.42 -12.62
N PRO A 266 22.65 -7.29 -11.94
CA PRO A 266 22.23 -8.64 -11.52
C PRO A 266 20.99 -8.66 -10.63
N GLY A 267 20.66 -7.52 -9.98
CA GLY A 267 19.42 -7.31 -9.23
C GLY A 267 18.21 -6.98 -10.10
N ASN A 268 18.34 -6.95 -11.44
CA ASN A 268 17.24 -6.72 -12.37
C ASN A 268 16.32 -7.96 -12.47
N ILE A 269 15.73 -8.35 -11.34
CA ILE A 269 14.83 -9.48 -11.26
C ILE A 269 13.55 -9.12 -12.02
N HIS A 270 13.13 -9.99 -12.92
CA HIS A 270 11.93 -9.80 -13.77
C HIS A 270 11.96 -8.55 -14.67
N GLY A 271 13.13 -8.02 -15.03
CA GLY A 271 13.25 -6.88 -15.93
C GLY A 271 12.80 -5.54 -15.35
N ALA A 272 12.65 -5.43 -14.02
CA ALA A 272 12.16 -4.21 -13.35
C ALA A 272 13.00 -2.97 -13.68
N LEU A 273 14.32 -3.12 -13.77
CA LEU A 273 15.25 -2.03 -14.10
C LEU A 273 15.24 -1.65 -15.59
N SER A 274 14.57 -2.42 -16.44
CA SER A 274 14.33 -2.14 -17.87
C SER A 274 12.91 -1.71 -18.17
N SER A 275 12.09 -1.49 -17.13
CA SER A 275 10.70 -1.03 -17.25
C SER A 275 10.62 0.46 -17.56
N TYR A 276 9.47 0.89 -18.05
CA TYR A 276 9.11 2.31 -18.12
C TYR A 276 9.21 2.94 -16.75
N ILE A 277 9.89 4.08 -16.63
CA ILE A 277 10.03 4.87 -15.41
C ILE A 277 9.19 6.14 -15.56
N PHE A 278 8.17 6.32 -14.71
CA PHE A 278 7.25 7.44 -14.80
C PHE A 278 7.54 8.56 -13.81
N SER A 279 8.04 8.23 -12.63
CA SER A 279 8.34 9.21 -11.58
C SER A 279 9.54 8.77 -10.78
N ILE A 280 10.38 9.72 -10.41
CA ILE A 280 11.54 9.54 -9.55
C ILE A 280 11.47 10.60 -8.46
N LYS A 281 11.61 10.20 -7.20
CA LYS A 281 11.56 11.11 -6.06
C LYS A 281 12.53 10.65 -4.97
N GLN A 282 13.42 11.55 -4.54
CA GLN A 282 14.18 11.35 -3.32
C GLN A 282 13.32 11.77 -2.13
N LEU A 283 13.17 10.86 -1.16
CA LEU A 283 12.46 11.12 0.07
C LEU A 283 13.40 11.62 1.17
N LYS A 284 12.85 12.11 2.27
CA LYS A 284 13.63 12.69 3.39
C LYS A 284 14.54 11.68 4.10
N ASP A 285 14.30 10.38 3.94
CA ASP A 285 15.17 9.30 4.44
C ASP A 285 16.38 9.00 3.53
N ASN A 286 16.65 9.86 2.54
CA ASN A 286 17.70 9.71 1.53
C ASN A 286 17.54 8.50 0.59
N LYS A 287 16.35 7.92 0.52
CA LYS A 287 16.03 6.87 -0.45
C LYS A 287 15.42 7.47 -1.71
N LEU A 288 15.87 6.97 -2.84
CA LEU A 288 15.29 7.31 -4.14
C LEU A 288 14.19 6.30 -4.45
N TRP A 289 12.97 6.79 -4.56
CA TRP A 289 11.80 6.02 -4.93
C TRP A 289 11.50 6.21 -6.40
N ILE A 290 11.24 5.12 -7.11
CA ILE A 290 11.13 5.08 -8.57
C ILE A 290 9.86 4.34 -8.94
N ALA A 291 8.92 5.03 -9.57
CA ALA A 291 7.66 4.47 -10.04
C ALA A 291 7.82 3.84 -11.43
N THR A 292 7.40 2.59 -11.55
CA THR A 292 7.59 1.80 -12.78
C THR A 292 6.28 1.29 -13.36
N GLU A 293 6.30 1.00 -14.64
CA GLU A 293 5.25 0.22 -15.28
C GLU A 293 5.41 -1.27 -14.96
N LEU A 294 4.34 -1.92 -14.46
CA LEU A 294 4.23 -3.36 -14.18
C LEU A 294 5.18 -3.94 -13.12
N ASN A 295 6.02 -3.13 -12.48
CA ASN A 295 6.94 -3.60 -11.42
C ASN A 295 6.80 -2.85 -10.10
N GLY A 296 5.80 -1.98 -9.97
CA GLY A 296 5.52 -1.22 -8.74
C GLY A 296 6.55 -0.13 -8.48
N ILE A 297 7.00 -0.06 -7.25
CA ILE A 297 8.01 0.90 -6.78
C ILE A 297 9.35 0.19 -6.60
N MET A 298 10.40 0.76 -7.18
CA MET A 298 11.80 0.44 -6.84
C MET A 298 12.34 1.48 -5.86
N ILE A 299 13.10 1.05 -4.89
CA ILE A 299 13.71 1.91 -3.86
C ILE A 299 15.22 1.68 -3.87
N LEU A 300 15.96 2.78 -3.98
CA LEU A 300 17.41 2.81 -3.92
C LEU A 300 17.85 3.63 -2.70
N ASP A 301 18.59 3.01 -1.78
CA ASP A 301 19.21 3.71 -0.68
C ASP A 301 20.50 4.39 -1.18
N LEU A 302 20.48 5.72 -1.27
CA LEU A 302 21.61 6.49 -1.79
C LEU A 302 22.82 6.51 -0.83
N GLN A 303 22.61 6.32 0.46
CA GLN A 303 23.72 6.29 1.43
C GLN A 303 24.46 4.96 1.38
N GLN A 304 23.72 3.85 1.34
CA GLN A 304 24.33 2.51 1.31
C GLN A 304 25.04 2.23 -0.02
N ASN A 305 24.59 2.85 -1.11
CA ASN A 305 25.07 2.57 -2.45
C ASN A 305 26.02 3.64 -3.03
N GLN A 306 26.43 4.64 -2.24
CA GLN A 306 27.20 5.80 -2.72
C GLN A 306 28.53 5.47 -3.43
N PHE A 307 29.17 4.37 -3.05
CA PHE A 307 30.49 3.96 -3.57
C PHE A 307 30.46 2.64 -4.34
N LEU A 308 29.27 2.09 -4.61
CA LEU A 308 29.13 0.83 -5.33
C LEU A 308 29.10 1.06 -6.84
N LEU A 309 29.69 0.09 -7.56
CA LEU A 309 29.52 0.02 -9.01
C LEU A 309 28.06 -0.29 -9.35
N PRO A 310 27.53 0.13 -10.52
CA PRO A 310 26.13 -0.08 -10.89
C PRO A 310 25.64 -1.53 -10.73
N GLU A 311 26.50 -2.51 -11.04
CA GLU A 311 26.21 -3.94 -10.89
C GLU A 311 26.15 -4.43 -9.44
N GLN A 312 26.68 -3.66 -8.49
CA GLN A 312 26.66 -3.98 -7.05
C GLN A 312 25.46 -3.37 -6.32
N ILE A 313 24.82 -2.37 -6.93
CA ILE A 313 23.66 -1.68 -6.37
C ILE A 313 22.51 -2.66 -6.19
N ARG A 314 21.81 -2.55 -5.05
CA ARG A 314 20.63 -3.34 -4.72
C ARG A 314 19.43 -2.44 -4.60
N PHE A 315 18.32 -2.86 -5.21
CA PHE A 315 17.03 -2.20 -5.12
C PHE A 315 16.08 -3.02 -4.25
N GLU A 316 15.35 -2.34 -3.39
CA GLU A 316 14.16 -2.89 -2.73
C GLU A 316 12.95 -2.68 -3.65
N PHE A 317 11.91 -3.52 -3.51
CA PHE A 317 10.71 -3.43 -4.34
C PHE A 317 9.44 -3.49 -3.49
N ILE A 318 8.48 -2.60 -3.80
CA ILE A 318 7.09 -2.73 -3.34
C ILE A 318 6.26 -3.08 -4.57
N ARG A 319 5.70 -4.29 -4.58
CA ARG A 319 4.95 -4.84 -5.72
C ARG A 319 3.46 -4.85 -5.45
N GLU A 320 2.67 -5.08 -6.49
CA GLU A 320 1.24 -5.38 -6.38
C GLU A 320 1.00 -6.67 -5.58
N GLY A 321 -0.10 -6.71 -4.83
CA GLY A 321 -0.53 -7.88 -4.06
C GLY A 321 -1.79 -7.61 -3.25
N ASP A 322 -2.26 -8.64 -2.52
CA ASP A 322 -3.54 -8.62 -1.81
C ASP A 322 -3.46 -8.20 -0.34
N ASN A 323 -2.25 -7.90 0.15
CA ASN A 323 -2.05 -7.55 1.55
C ASN A 323 -1.79 -6.05 1.75
N ASN A 324 -1.80 -5.60 2.99
CA ASN A 324 -1.59 -4.20 3.38
C ASN A 324 -0.13 -3.72 3.26
N TYR A 325 0.78 -4.53 2.72
CA TYR A 325 2.18 -4.19 2.45
C TYR A 325 2.48 -4.15 0.95
N SER A 326 1.46 -4.30 0.13
CA SER A 326 1.54 -4.37 -1.33
C SER A 326 0.77 -3.23 -1.98
N LEU A 327 1.20 -2.84 -3.17
CA LEU A 327 0.47 -1.85 -3.98
C LEU A 327 -0.87 -2.41 -4.48
N SER A 328 -1.81 -1.51 -4.74
CA SER A 328 -3.10 -1.82 -5.35
C SER A 328 -3.01 -2.19 -6.84
N ASN A 329 -1.91 -1.78 -7.52
CA ASN A 329 -1.67 -2.04 -8.94
C ASN A 329 -0.17 -2.02 -9.23
N ALA A 330 0.29 -2.86 -10.17
CA ALA A 330 1.70 -2.99 -10.56
C ALA A 330 2.26 -1.76 -11.28
N SER A 331 1.41 -0.96 -11.93
CA SER A 331 1.82 0.24 -12.66
C SER A 331 1.71 1.48 -11.76
N ALA A 332 2.79 1.82 -11.08
CA ALA A 332 2.91 3.07 -10.33
C ALA A 332 3.21 4.24 -11.28
N ARG A 333 2.54 5.38 -11.09
CA ARG A 333 2.63 6.54 -11.98
C ARG A 333 3.32 7.73 -11.34
N TYR A 334 3.01 8.03 -10.10
CA TYR A 334 3.51 9.22 -9.43
C TYR A 334 3.85 8.94 -7.97
N ILE A 335 4.89 9.59 -7.46
CA ILE A 335 5.32 9.51 -6.06
C ILE A 335 5.37 10.91 -5.50
N PHE A 336 4.68 11.11 -4.38
CA PHE A 336 4.65 12.37 -3.67
C PHE A 336 4.90 12.16 -2.17
N GLN A 337 5.72 13.00 -1.56
CA GLN A 337 5.89 13.06 -0.11
C GLN A 337 5.29 14.37 0.39
N ASP A 338 4.31 14.27 1.30
CA ASP A 338 3.65 15.43 1.87
C ASP A 338 4.49 16.13 2.97
N SER A 339 3.99 17.25 3.46
CA SER A 339 4.66 18.04 4.51
C SER A 339 4.83 17.30 5.84
N PHE A 340 4.04 16.26 6.09
CA PHE A 340 4.12 15.36 7.25
C PHE A 340 5.00 14.13 7.01
N ASN A 341 5.67 14.06 5.85
CA ASN A 341 6.49 12.93 5.38
C ASN A 341 5.71 11.65 5.08
N ASN A 342 4.39 11.71 4.94
CA ASN A 342 3.64 10.60 4.40
C ASN A 342 3.94 10.44 2.91
N ILE A 343 3.83 9.21 2.39
CA ILE A 343 4.10 8.91 0.98
C ILE A 343 2.78 8.58 0.30
N TRP A 344 2.57 9.21 -0.85
CA TRP A 344 1.40 9.05 -1.70
C TRP A 344 1.85 8.54 -3.06
N ILE A 345 1.25 7.44 -3.51
CA ILE A 345 1.60 6.80 -4.78
C ILE A 345 0.34 6.70 -5.63
N GLY A 346 0.34 7.41 -6.75
CA GLY A 346 -0.68 7.28 -7.77
C GLY A 346 -0.41 6.08 -8.66
N THR A 347 -1.45 5.34 -9.05
CA THR A 347 -1.34 4.16 -9.90
C THR A 347 -2.26 4.21 -11.11
N TRP A 348 -1.97 3.36 -12.09
CA TRP A 348 -2.76 3.20 -13.30
C TRP A 348 -3.89 2.20 -13.08
N GLY A 349 -5.02 2.67 -12.54
CA GLY A 349 -6.23 1.87 -12.30
C GLY A 349 -6.40 1.31 -10.88
N GLY A 350 -5.42 1.45 -9.99
CA GLY A 350 -5.52 1.01 -8.59
C GLY A 350 -5.78 2.14 -7.59
N GLY A 351 -6.01 3.37 -8.05
CA GLY A 351 -6.19 4.55 -7.20
C GLY A 351 -4.89 5.00 -6.55
N ILE A 352 -4.99 5.39 -5.29
CA ILE A 352 -3.92 5.95 -4.47
C ILE A 352 -3.47 4.91 -3.44
N ASN A 353 -2.16 4.75 -3.28
CA ASN A 353 -1.56 4.02 -2.17
C ASN A 353 -0.93 5.02 -1.20
N PHE A 354 -1.38 5.00 0.03
CA PHE A 354 -0.97 5.91 1.09
C PHE A 354 -0.13 5.17 2.13
N ILE A 355 1.03 5.71 2.46
CA ILE A 355 1.92 5.20 3.51
C ILE A 355 2.09 6.30 4.54
N SER A 356 1.59 6.07 5.76
CA SER A 356 1.73 6.99 6.88
C SER A 356 3.16 6.98 7.41
N ASN A 357 3.71 8.17 7.67
CA ASN A 357 4.98 8.33 8.39
C ASN A 357 4.83 8.07 9.90
N ALA A 358 3.60 8.15 10.43
CA ALA A 358 3.35 7.80 11.82
C ALA A 358 3.49 6.28 12.03
N PRO A 359 4.11 5.83 13.14
CA PRO A 359 4.14 4.41 13.44
C PRO A 359 2.70 3.88 13.53
N PRO A 360 2.43 2.67 13.04
CA PRO A 360 1.08 2.11 13.10
C PRO A 360 0.65 1.98 14.55
N ALA A 361 -0.54 2.51 14.88
CA ALA A 361 -1.13 2.39 16.23
C ALA A 361 -1.50 0.93 16.57
N PHE A 362 -1.64 0.09 15.57
CA PHE A 362 -1.99 -1.33 15.68
C PHE A 362 -1.08 -2.19 14.82
N HIS A 363 -0.65 -3.32 15.36
CA HIS A 363 -0.03 -4.38 14.57
C HIS A 363 -1.13 -5.23 13.93
N THR A 364 -1.04 -5.46 12.62
CA THR A 364 -2.03 -6.24 11.87
C THR A 364 -1.39 -7.53 11.36
N TRP A 365 -2.04 -8.64 11.66
CA TRP A 365 -1.74 -9.92 11.00
C TRP A 365 -2.83 -10.20 9.97
N SER A 366 -2.43 -10.44 8.74
CA SER A 366 -3.35 -10.67 7.63
C SER A 366 -3.05 -11.96 6.89
N TYR A 367 -4.06 -12.52 6.23
CA TYR A 367 -3.89 -13.64 5.30
C TYR A 367 -3.47 -13.11 3.93
N SER A 368 -2.46 -13.74 3.32
CA SER A 368 -2.09 -13.48 1.94
C SER A 368 -1.81 -14.79 1.21
N PRO A 369 -2.63 -15.17 0.21
CA PRO A 369 -2.44 -16.41 -0.53
C PRO A 369 -1.22 -16.38 -1.44
N THR A 370 -0.82 -15.19 -1.90
CA THR A 370 0.26 -14.98 -2.88
C THR A 370 1.60 -14.68 -2.25
N GLN A 371 1.63 -14.18 -1.02
CA GLN A 371 2.83 -13.77 -0.30
C GLN A 371 2.82 -14.26 1.14
N MET A 372 2.83 -15.57 1.34
CA MET A 372 2.97 -16.14 2.68
C MET A 372 4.34 -15.79 3.26
N ASN A 373 4.35 -15.01 4.34
CA ASN A 373 5.54 -14.62 5.09
C ASN A 373 5.35 -14.91 6.59
N GLU A 374 6.34 -14.60 7.40
CA GLU A 374 6.33 -14.79 8.86
C GLU A 374 5.25 -13.97 9.60
N SER A 375 4.61 -12.99 8.94
CA SER A 375 3.51 -12.19 9.51
C SER A 375 2.14 -12.58 8.96
N SER A 376 2.06 -13.58 8.07
CA SER A 376 0.81 -13.99 7.43
C SER A 376 0.05 -15.01 8.27
N LEU A 377 -1.29 -14.89 8.30
CA LEU A 377 -2.19 -15.89 8.83
C LEU A 377 -2.36 -17.06 7.83
N SER A 378 -2.67 -18.24 8.33
CA SER A 378 -2.95 -19.42 7.52
C SER A 378 -4.32 -19.41 6.83
N ASN A 379 -5.26 -18.56 7.30
CA ASN A 379 -6.59 -18.37 6.71
C ASN A 379 -7.10 -16.96 7.01
N LYS A 380 -7.99 -16.44 6.15
CA LYS A 380 -8.56 -15.10 6.25
C LYS A 380 -9.61 -14.92 7.35
N VAL A 381 -10.23 -15.99 7.81
CA VAL A 381 -11.28 -15.96 8.85
C VAL A 381 -10.64 -16.26 10.20
N VAL A 382 -10.50 -15.24 11.03
CA VAL A 382 -10.06 -15.36 12.43
C VAL A 382 -11.27 -15.58 13.32
N SER A 383 -11.24 -16.64 14.10
CA SER A 383 -12.36 -17.07 14.97
C SER A 383 -12.04 -16.95 16.46
N SER A 384 -10.77 -17.06 16.84
CA SER A 384 -10.35 -16.91 18.23
C SER A 384 -8.95 -16.33 18.39
N VAL A 385 -8.72 -15.66 19.52
CA VAL A 385 -7.40 -15.14 19.90
C VAL A 385 -7.18 -15.46 21.38
N CYS A 386 -6.01 -15.99 21.71
CA CYS A 386 -5.63 -16.34 23.08
C CYS A 386 -4.18 -15.93 23.34
N ASP A 387 -3.94 -15.18 24.42
CA ASP A 387 -2.62 -14.87 24.95
C ASP A 387 -2.22 -15.91 25.98
N ASP A 388 -1.10 -16.62 25.78
CA ASP A 388 -0.62 -17.62 26.74
C ASP A 388 0.03 -17.01 28.01
N GLY A 389 0.28 -15.69 28.00
CA GLY A 389 0.94 -14.96 29.06
C GLY A 389 2.44 -15.19 29.14
N GLN A 390 3.03 -15.83 28.14
CA GLN A 390 4.48 -16.05 27.98
C GLN A 390 5.05 -15.27 26.77
N GLY A 391 4.21 -14.44 26.12
CA GLY A 391 4.57 -13.65 24.95
C GLY A 391 4.13 -14.25 23.61
N TYR A 392 3.37 -15.36 23.63
CA TYR A 392 2.81 -15.96 22.44
C TYR A 392 1.32 -15.65 22.30
N TYR A 393 0.93 -15.19 21.10
CA TYR A 393 -0.46 -15.03 20.70
C TYR A 393 -0.88 -16.21 19.83
N TRP A 394 -1.91 -16.91 20.26
CA TRP A 394 -2.49 -18.04 19.56
C TRP A 394 -3.74 -17.60 18.82
N ILE A 395 -3.71 -17.67 17.50
CA ILE A 395 -4.78 -17.17 16.64
C ILE A 395 -5.42 -18.36 15.92
N GLY A 396 -6.61 -18.71 16.36
CA GLY A 396 -7.43 -19.72 15.74
C GLY A 396 -8.11 -19.18 14.49
N THR A 397 -8.06 -19.97 13.43
CA THR A 397 -8.68 -19.61 12.15
C THR A 397 -9.67 -20.69 11.71
N ASP A 398 -10.68 -20.30 10.92
CA ASP A 398 -11.64 -21.22 10.33
C ASP A 398 -11.07 -21.77 9.02
N GLY A 399 -10.46 -22.96 9.12
CA GLY A 399 -9.88 -23.71 8.00
C GLY A 399 -8.34 -23.70 7.91
N GLY A 400 -7.62 -22.91 8.73
CA GLY A 400 -6.15 -22.84 8.71
C GLY A 400 -5.45 -23.32 9.98
N GLY A 401 -6.20 -23.79 10.99
CA GLY A 401 -5.68 -24.19 12.29
C GLY A 401 -5.32 -23.02 13.21
N ASN A 402 -4.44 -23.25 14.17
CA ASN A 402 -3.89 -22.26 15.09
C ASN A 402 -2.57 -21.70 14.58
N ASN A 403 -2.47 -20.38 14.46
CA ASN A 403 -1.23 -19.67 14.20
C ASN A 403 -0.66 -19.14 15.51
N VAL A 404 0.62 -19.35 15.76
CA VAL A 404 1.30 -18.87 16.97
C VAL A 404 2.26 -17.76 16.58
N PHE A 405 2.09 -16.59 17.18
CA PHE A 405 2.93 -15.42 16.96
C PHE A 405 3.73 -15.06 18.20
N GLU A 406 4.98 -14.70 17.99
CA GLU A 406 5.89 -14.12 18.97
C GLU A 406 6.53 -12.84 18.37
N ASN A 407 6.47 -11.72 19.07
CA ASN A 407 7.02 -10.44 18.60
C ASN A 407 6.59 -10.05 17.17
N GLY A 408 5.32 -10.30 16.84
CA GLY A 408 4.74 -9.98 15.53
C GLY A 408 5.04 -10.97 14.41
N LYS A 409 5.84 -12.02 14.66
CA LYS A 409 6.19 -13.05 13.68
C LYS A 409 5.51 -14.36 14.01
N ARG A 410 5.01 -15.06 13.00
CA ARG A 410 4.47 -16.39 13.15
C ARG A 410 5.58 -17.43 13.34
N VAL A 411 5.62 -18.05 14.51
CA VAL A 411 6.63 -19.05 14.88
C VAL A 411 6.15 -20.49 14.68
N ALA A 412 4.83 -20.71 14.65
CA ALA A 412 4.27 -22.03 14.40
C ALA A 412 2.86 -21.97 13.79
N ILE A 413 2.47 -23.06 13.12
CA ILE A 413 1.09 -23.39 12.75
C ILE A 413 0.80 -24.79 13.26
N TYR A 414 -0.30 -24.92 14.00
CA TYR A 414 -0.82 -26.22 14.43
C TYR A 414 -2.14 -26.49 13.71
N ASN A 415 -2.21 -27.64 13.05
CA ASN A 415 -3.32 -28.00 12.18
C ASN A 415 -3.54 -29.54 12.15
N LYS A 416 -4.48 -30.01 11.31
CA LYS A 416 -4.77 -31.41 11.13
C LYS A 416 -3.63 -32.16 10.42
N GLU A 417 -2.91 -31.49 9.52
CA GLU A 417 -1.84 -32.06 8.71
C GLU A 417 -0.63 -32.44 9.58
N ASN A 418 -0.31 -31.67 10.60
CA ASN A 418 0.73 -32.01 11.58
C ASN A 418 0.22 -32.82 12.78
N ARG A 419 -1.08 -33.24 12.75
CA ARG A 419 -1.74 -34.12 13.73
C ARG A 419 -1.86 -33.56 15.15
N GLU A 420 -1.74 -32.27 15.32
CA GLU A 420 -1.91 -31.59 16.61
C GLU A 420 -3.37 -31.16 16.86
N LEU A 421 -4.14 -31.02 15.78
CA LEU A 421 -5.58 -30.77 15.82
C LEU A 421 -6.33 -31.84 15.05
N LEU A 422 -7.59 -32.10 15.43
CA LEU A 422 -8.49 -32.96 14.66
C LEU A 422 -9.21 -32.23 13.53
N SER A 423 -9.27 -30.90 13.59
CA SER A 423 -9.88 -30.04 12.57
C SER A 423 -9.09 -28.74 12.39
N ASN A 424 -9.06 -28.23 11.17
CA ASN A 424 -8.42 -26.94 10.85
C ASN A 424 -9.30 -25.73 11.19
N SER A 425 -10.58 -25.96 11.51
CA SER A 425 -11.50 -24.89 11.91
C SER A 425 -11.50 -24.78 13.43
N VAL A 426 -10.68 -23.88 13.96
CA VAL A 426 -10.61 -23.55 15.39
C VAL A 426 -11.63 -22.47 15.68
N LEU A 427 -12.66 -22.77 16.45
CA LEU A 427 -13.81 -21.88 16.66
C LEU A 427 -13.71 -21.00 17.90
N CYS A 428 -13.10 -21.52 18.95
CA CYS A 428 -12.90 -20.81 20.21
C CYS A 428 -11.62 -21.25 20.92
N SER A 429 -11.14 -20.44 21.84
CA SER A 429 -9.98 -20.72 22.67
C SER A 429 -10.17 -20.19 24.09
N LEU A 430 -9.54 -20.86 25.06
CA LEU A 430 -9.51 -20.46 26.46
C LEU A 430 -8.11 -20.73 27.01
N LYS A 431 -7.59 -19.81 27.84
CA LYS A 431 -6.49 -20.04 28.75
C LYS A 431 -7.07 -20.36 30.12
N ASP A 432 -6.80 -21.54 30.66
CA ASP A 432 -7.28 -21.94 31.97
C ASP A 432 -6.48 -21.29 33.10
N SER A 433 -6.98 -21.38 34.31
CA SER A 433 -6.36 -20.81 35.51
C SER A 433 -5.00 -21.46 35.87
N GLU A 434 -4.65 -22.61 35.25
CA GLU A 434 -3.37 -23.27 35.36
C GLU A 434 -2.37 -22.82 34.27
N GLY A 435 -2.81 -21.95 33.33
CA GLY A 435 -2.04 -21.40 32.24
C GLY A 435 -1.94 -22.29 31.01
N ASN A 436 -2.75 -23.34 30.90
CA ASN A 436 -2.83 -24.17 29.71
C ASN A 436 -3.90 -23.68 28.75
N LEU A 437 -3.84 -24.10 27.48
CA LEU A 437 -4.71 -23.60 26.43
C LEU A 437 -5.68 -24.67 25.96
N TRP A 438 -6.93 -24.27 25.75
CA TRP A 438 -8.02 -25.08 25.22
C TRP A 438 -8.46 -24.53 23.89
N PHE A 439 -8.56 -25.38 22.88
CA PHE A 439 -9.00 -25.01 21.55
C PHE A 439 -10.20 -25.86 21.15
N GLY A 440 -11.33 -25.21 20.96
CA GLY A 440 -12.54 -25.83 20.46
C GLY A 440 -12.58 -25.79 18.95
N THR A 441 -12.87 -26.94 18.34
CA THR A 441 -12.82 -27.07 16.88
C THR A 441 -14.16 -27.49 16.30
N TYR A 442 -14.36 -27.23 15.00
CA TYR A 442 -15.51 -27.71 14.25
C TYR A 442 -15.37 -29.20 13.98
N LEU A 443 -16.31 -29.99 14.46
CA LEU A 443 -16.31 -31.47 14.34
C LEU A 443 -14.95 -32.11 14.65
N GLY A 444 -14.27 -31.66 15.70
CA GLY A 444 -12.94 -32.09 16.05
C GLY A 444 -12.68 -32.14 17.57
N ASN A 445 -13.73 -32.01 18.39
CA ASN A 445 -13.63 -31.95 19.85
C ASN A 445 -12.68 -30.86 20.37
N ILE A 446 -11.90 -31.17 21.41
CA ILE A 446 -11.04 -30.22 22.09
C ILE A 446 -9.58 -30.61 21.90
N SER A 447 -8.77 -29.71 21.43
CA SER A 447 -7.31 -29.81 21.49
C SER A 447 -6.82 -29.00 22.70
N TYR A 448 -6.31 -29.70 23.68
CA TYR A 448 -5.74 -29.15 24.91
C TYR A 448 -4.23 -29.08 24.79
N TYR A 449 -3.64 -27.90 24.99
CA TYR A 449 -2.20 -27.67 24.95
C TYR A 449 -1.65 -27.43 26.36
N ASN A 450 -0.81 -28.34 26.83
CA ASN A 450 -0.08 -28.14 28.08
C ASN A 450 1.13 -27.24 27.82
N THR A 451 1.09 -26.03 28.32
CA THR A 451 2.13 -25.01 28.08
C THR A 451 3.49 -25.34 28.69
N ARG A 452 3.51 -26.07 29.82
CA ARG A 452 4.74 -26.53 30.49
C ARG A 452 5.41 -27.69 29.71
N LEU A 453 4.63 -28.65 29.27
CA LEU A 453 5.14 -29.81 28.54
C LEU A 453 5.29 -29.57 27.04
N LYS A 454 4.72 -28.47 26.53
CA LYS A 454 4.64 -28.09 25.10
C LYS A 454 4.06 -29.23 24.25
N LYS A 455 2.97 -29.83 24.72
CA LYS A 455 2.31 -30.97 24.07
C LYS A 455 0.81 -30.80 23.98
N PHE A 456 0.26 -31.23 22.86
CA PHE A 456 -1.19 -31.36 22.67
C PHE A 456 -1.72 -32.71 23.22
N GLN A 457 -2.97 -32.66 23.67
CA GLN A 457 -3.79 -33.78 24.02
C GLN A 457 -5.20 -33.54 23.50
N ILE A 458 -5.82 -34.57 22.94
CA ILE A 458 -7.24 -34.48 22.54
C ILE A 458 -8.10 -34.89 23.75
N ILE A 459 -9.12 -34.05 24.02
CA ILE A 459 -10.14 -34.37 25.03
C ILE A 459 -11.44 -34.66 24.29
N GLU A 460 -11.86 -35.92 24.34
CA GLU A 460 -13.14 -36.35 23.82
C GLU A 460 -14.24 -36.05 24.84
N LEU A 461 -15.27 -35.29 24.41
CA LEU A 461 -16.41 -34.96 25.24
C LEU A 461 -17.39 -36.13 25.32
N GLU A 462 -17.57 -36.84 24.21
CA GLU A 462 -18.41 -38.01 24.10
C GLU A 462 -17.69 -39.08 23.27
N LYS A 463 -17.86 -40.33 23.65
CA LYS A 463 -17.10 -41.43 23.03
C LYS A 463 -17.57 -41.68 21.59
N ASN A 464 -16.60 -41.63 20.65
CA ASN A 464 -16.80 -41.80 19.22
C ASN A 464 -17.66 -40.72 18.54
N GLU A 465 -17.89 -39.56 19.17
CA GLU A 465 -18.55 -38.45 18.55
C GLU A 465 -17.60 -37.27 18.31
N LEU A 466 -17.75 -36.60 17.17
CA LEU A 466 -17.03 -35.41 16.81
C LEU A 466 -17.95 -34.22 17.02
N LEU A 467 -17.72 -33.47 18.07
CA LEU A 467 -18.55 -32.33 18.46
C LEU A 467 -17.99 -30.99 17.98
N ASP A 468 -18.90 -30.10 17.70
CA ASP A 468 -18.68 -28.66 17.44
C ASP A 468 -18.51 -27.95 18.77
N VAL A 469 -17.31 -27.51 19.10
CA VAL A 469 -17.05 -26.79 20.36
C VAL A 469 -17.02 -25.28 20.03
N ARG A 470 -17.96 -24.53 20.62
CA ARG A 470 -18.23 -23.14 20.29
C ARG A 470 -17.80 -22.12 21.35
N VAL A 471 -17.79 -22.53 22.62
CA VAL A 471 -17.43 -21.65 23.73
C VAL A 471 -16.89 -22.45 24.90
N PHE A 472 -15.94 -21.84 25.60
CA PHE A 472 -15.44 -22.28 26.90
C PHE A 472 -15.69 -21.24 27.95
N TYR A 473 -15.98 -21.68 29.17
CA TYR A 473 -16.02 -20.83 30.36
C TYR A 473 -15.45 -21.61 31.56
N GLU A 474 -14.46 -21.07 32.26
CA GLU A 474 -13.95 -21.63 33.51
C GLU A 474 -14.70 -21.01 34.69
N ASP A 475 -15.32 -21.82 35.53
CA ASP A 475 -16.02 -21.35 36.72
C ASP A 475 -15.06 -21.22 37.94
N LYS A 476 -15.58 -20.59 39.01
CA LYS A 476 -14.84 -20.38 40.28
C LYS A 476 -14.40 -21.69 40.96
N ASN A 477 -15.01 -22.83 40.61
CA ASN A 477 -14.72 -24.18 41.13
C ASN A 477 -13.77 -24.96 40.24
N LYS A 478 -13.09 -24.29 39.28
CA LYS A 478 -12.17 -24.93 38.32
C LYS A 478 -12.83 -25.99 37.46
N LYS A 479 -14.06 -25.76 37.04
CA LYS A 479 -14.77 -26.57 36.06
C LYS A 479 -14.85 -25.81 34.75
N ILE A 480 -14.56 -26.47 33.66
CA ILE A 480 -14.66 -25.92 32.31
C ILE A 480 -16.04 -26.26 31.76
N TRP A 481 -16.85 -25.23 31.57
CA TRP A 481 -18.14 -25.31 30.91
C TRP A 481 -17.95 -25.13 29.42
N ILE A 482 -18.49 -26.02 28.61
CA ILE A 482 -18.23 -26.16 27.20
C ILE A 482 -19.54 -26.19 26.45
N GLY A 483 -19.78 -25.15 25.66
CA GLY A 483 -20.96 -25.07 24.79
C GLY A 483 -20.68 -25.72 23.44
N THR A 484 -21.58 -26.60 23.03
CA THR A 484 -21.50 -27.35 21.77
C THR A 484 -22.84 -27.26 21.01
N HIS A 485 -22.92 -27.95 19.85
CA HIS A 485 -24.20 -28.13 19.17
C HIS A 485 -25.07 -29.25 19.83
N ALA A 486 -24.52 -29.99 20.77
CA ALA A 486 -25.19 -31.07 21.49
C ALA A 486 -25.47 -30.73 22.96
N GLY A 487 -25.43 -29.45 23.34
CA GLY A 487 -25.66 -29.02 24.71
C GLY A 487 -24.41 -28.48 25.40
N VAL A 488 -24.43 -28.55 26.75
CA VAL A 488 -23.35 -28.08 27.62
C VAL A 488 -22.67 -29.25 28.28
N PHE A 489 -21.37 -29.38 28.06
CA PHE A 489 -20.53 -30.31 28.80
C PHE A 489 -19.78 -29.58 29.90
N VAL A 490 -19.59 -30.25 31.04
CA VAL A 490 -18.78 -29.74 32.15
C VAL A 490 -17.63 -30.71 32.40
N VAL A 491 -16.42 -30.20 32.30
CA VAL A 491 -15.17 -30.93 32.47
C VAL A 491 -14.48 -30.48 33.75
N ASP A 492 -14.04 -31.41 34.55
CA ASP A 492 -13.19 -31.12 35.71
C ASP A 492 -11.77 -30.77 35.24
N LEU A 493 -11.27 -29.59 35.66
CA LEU A 493 -9.99 -29.07 35.16
C LEU A 493 -8.80 -29.97 35.52
N ALA A 494 -8.78 -30.62 36.70
CA ALA A 494 -7.65 -31.42 37.13
C ALA A 494 -7.60 -32.78 36.43
N SER A 495 -8.73 -33.47 36.35
CA SER A 495 -8.80 -34.83 35.75
C SER A 495 -8.98 -34.83 34.24
N LYS A 496 -9.39 -33.69 33.64
CA LYS A 496 -9.76 -33.52 32.22
C LYS A 496 -10.91 -34.45 31.80
N LYS A 497 -11.76 -34.89 32.75
CA LYS A 497 -12.89 -35.79 32.51
C LYS A 497 -14.20 -35.00 32.50
N VAL A 498 -15.12 -35.42 31.61
CA VAL A 498 -16.51 -34.96 31.63
C VAL A 498 -17.18 -35.45 32.90
N ILE A 499 -17.76 -34.50 33.64
CA ILE A 499 -18.51 -34.76 34.90
C ILE A 499 -20.01 -34.56 34.74
N HIS A 500 -20.42 -33.73 33.81
CA HIS A 500 -21.82 -33.50 33.47
C HIS A 500 -22.00 -33.23 31.99
N HIS A 501 -23.14 -33.65 31.45
CA HIS A 501 -23.65 -33.28 30.13
C HIS A 501 -25.11 -32.85 30.28
N TYR A 502 -25.41 -31.63 29.89
CA TYR A 502 -26.75 -31.03 29.94
C TYR A 502 -27.25 -30.76 28.54
N ASP A 503 -28.42 -31.28 28.21
CA ASP A 503 -29.14 -31.05 26.97
C ASP A 503 -30.62 -30.81 27.21
N THR A 504 -31.40 -30.57 26.16
CA THR A 504 -32.86 -30.33 26.26
C THR A 504 -33.65 -31.56 26.72
N SER A 505 -33.08 -32.75 26.72
CA SER A 505 -33.75 -33.99 27.17
C SER A 505 -33.57 -34.26 28.67
N ASN A 506 -32.48 -33.75 29.28
CA ASN A 506 -32.10 -34.07 30.64
C ASN A 506 -32.01 -32.83 31.55
N SER A 507 -32.24 -31.63 31.00
CA SER A 507 -32.17 -30.36 31.72
C SER A 507 -33.22 -29.36 31.20
N GLN A 508 -33.25 -28.16 31.80
CA GLN A 508 -34.10 -27.06 31.33
C GLN A 508 -33.39 -26.16 30.30
N LEU A 509 -32.35 -26.67 29.61
CA LEU A 509 -31.65 -25.93 28.56
C LEU A 509 -32.65 -25.56 27.45
N LEU A 510 -32.62 -24.28 26.99
CA LEU A 510 -33.61 -23.79 26.02
C LEU A 510 -33.40 -24.39 24.62
N GLU A 511 -32.17 -24.67 24.25
CA GLU A 511 -31.80 -25.25 22.97
C GLU A 511 -30.38 -25.86 23.06
N ASN A 512 -30.12 -26.98 22.36
CA ASN A 512 -28.84 -27.68 22.44
C ASN A 512 -27.68 -26.93 21.78
N PHE A 513 -27.97 -26.09 20.79
CA PHE A 513 -26.90 -25.35 20.08
C PHE A 513 -26.44 -24.13 20.89
N VAL A 514 -25.47 -24.33 21.76
CA VAL A 514 -24.95 -23.31 22.69
C VAL A 514 -23.88 -22.44 22.01
N ARG A 515 -24.04 -21.14 22.15
CA ARG A 515 -23.16 -20.12 21.55
C ARG A 515 -22.33 -19.32 22.54
N SER A 516 -22.84 -19.12 23.74
CA SER A 516 -22.16 -18.33 24.78
C SER A 516 -22.49 -18.85 26.17
N ILE A 517 -21.51 -18.77 27.07
CA ILE A 517 -21.65 -19.09 28.48
C ILE A 517 -20.92 -18.03 29.29
N ALA A 518 -21.59 -17.51 30.34
CA ALA A 518 -20.97 -16.61 31.31
C ALA A 518 -21.56 -16.89 32.70
N GLN A 519 -20.85 -16.53 33.78
CA GLN A 519 -21.32 -16.64 35.14
C GLN A 519 -21.40 -15.24 35.77
N ASP A 520 -22.50 -14.95 36.41
CA ASP A 520 -22.69 -13.67 37.12
C ASP A 520 -22.07 -13.68 38.55
N SER A 521 -22.14 -12.54 39.22
CA SER A 521 -21.65 -12.41 40.60
C SER A 521 -22.37 -13.27 41.61
N GLU A 522 -23.64 -13.66 41.35
CA GLU A 522 -24.45 -14.54 42.15
C GLU A 522 -24.20 -16.02 41.91
N GLY A 523 -23.32 -16.33 40.94
CA GLY A 523 -22.94 -17.69 40.56
C GLY A 523 -23.89 -18.39 39.59
N ARG A 524 -24.88 -17.64 39.01
CA ARG A 524 -25.81 -18.16 38.02
C ARG A 524 -25.14 -18.15 36.64
N PHE A 525 -25.48 -19.13 35.80
CA PHE A 525 -24.99 -19.23 34.44
C PHE A 525 -25.95 -18.57 33.45
N TRP A 526 -25.41 -17.72 32.61
CA TRP A 526 -26.09 -17.13 31.47
C TRP A 526 -25.67 -17.92 30.23
N ILE A 527 -26.61 -18.62 29.61
CA ILE A 527 -26.34 -19.48 28.48
C ILE A 527 -27.15 -18.98 27.29
N GLY A 528 -26.43 -18.52 26.25
CA GLY A 528 -26.99 -18.13 24.96
C GLY A 528 -27.01 -19.27 23.98
N THR A 529 -28.15 -19.53 23.36
CA THR A 529 -28.37 -20.63 22.43
C THR A 529 -28.81 -20.10 21.06
N PHE A 530 -28.54 -20.85 20.00
CA PHE A 530 -29.00 -20.51 18.67
C PHE A 530 -30.48 -20.92 18.51
N GLY A 531 -31.35 -19.92 18.38
CA GLY A 531 -32.80 -20.13 18.23
C GLY A 531 -33.60 -20.15 19.55
N GLY A 532 -32.99 -20.54 20.69
CA GLY A 532 -33.67 -20.60 21.99
C GLY A 532 -33.60 -19.32 22.83
N GLY A 533 -32.75 -18.34 22.45
CA GLY A 533 -32.49 -17.14 23.21
C GLY A 533 -31.47 -17.33 24.34
N VAL A 534 -31.59 -16.56 25.42
CA VAL A 534 -30.70 -16.59 26.58
C VAL A 534 -31.45 -17.09 27.81
N GLY A 535 -30.92 -18.13 28.45
CA GLY A 535 -31.41 -18.63 29.73
C GLY A 535 -30.47 -18.26 30.88
N ILE A 536 -31.02 -17.91 32.05
CA ILE A 536 -30.30 -17.79 33.33
C ILE A 536 -30.57 -19.04 34.13
N TYR A 537 -29.52 -19.72 34.57
CA TYR A 537 -29.60 -21.00 35.25
C TYR A 537 -28.87 -20.96 36.59
N THR A 538 -29.37 -21.74 37.53
CA THR A 538 -28.62 -22.08 38.76
C THR A 538 -27.43 -22.99 38.44
N PRO A 539 -26.46 -23.18 39.35
CA PRO A 539 -25.32 -24.08 39.11
C PRO A 539 -25.71 -25.55 38.81
N ASP A 540 -26.90 -25.99 39.22
CA ASP A 540 -27.49 -27.28 38.94
C ASP A 540 -28.44 -27.29 37.73
N MET A 541 -28.32 -26.27 36.86
CA MET A 541 -29.03 -26.12 35.60
C MET A 541 -30.56 -26.01 35.70
N GLN A 542 -31.09 -25.45 36.84
CA GLN A 542 -32.49 -25.07 36.90
C GLN A 542 -32.66 -23.70 36.26
N LEU A 543 -33.63 -23.55 35.37
CA LEU A 543 -33.93 -22.29 34.70
C LEU A 543 -34.54 -21.28 35.66
N VAL A 544 -33.90 -20.15 35.86
CA VAL A 544 -34.36 -19.02 36.67
C VAL A 544 -35.16 -18.02 35.84
N ARG A 545 -34.67 -17.71 34.65
CA ARG A 545 -35.27 -16.76 33.72
C ARG A 545 -34.82 -17.03 32.28
N LYS A 546 -35.70 -16.69 31.33
CA LYS A 546 -35.35 -16.73 29.91
C LYS A 546 -35.61 -15.39 29.24
N PHE A 547 -34.89 -15.13 28.14
CA PHE A 547 -35.08 -14.00 27.27
C PHE A 547 -35.10 -14.49 25.82
N ASN A 548 -36.17 -14.23 25.11
CA ASN A 548 -36.33 -14.58 23.71
C ASN A 548 -37.02 -13.43 22.94
N GLN A 549 -37.20 -13.59 21.63
CA GLN A 549 -37.84 -12.55 20.81
C GLN A 549 -39.26 -12.16 21.24
N TYR A 550 -39.97 -13.04 21.93
CA TYR A 550 -41.32 -12.77 22.45
C TYR A 550 -41.31 -12.04 23.79
N GLU A 551 -40.18 -11.98 24.47
CA GLU A 551 -40.01 -11.35 25.80
C GLU A 551 -39.14 -10.08 25.74
N GLY A 552 -39.02 -9.46 24.55
CA GLY A 552 -38.37 -8.18 24.37
C GLY A 552 -36.85 -8.23 24.15
N PHE A 553 -36.31 -9.37 23.75
CA PHE A 553 -34.94 -9.49 23.24
C PHE A 553 -34.98 -9.21 21.73
N CYS A 554 -34.25 -8.17 21.25
CA CYS A 554 -34.17 -7.80 19.81
C CYS A 554 -33.47 -8.82 18.98
#